data_769592eaa82456c98594087292f107bf
#
_entry.id   769592eaa82456c98594087292f107bf
#
_cell.length_a   1.000
_cell.length_b   1.000
_cell.length_c   1.000
_cell.angle_alpha   90.00
_cell.angle_beta   90.00
_cell.angle_gamma   90.00
#
_symmetry.space_group_name_H-M   'P 1'
#
loop_
_entity.id
_entity.type
_entity.pdbx_description
1 polymer ?
#
loop_
_entity_poly.entity_id
_entity_poly.type
_entity_poly.pdbx_seq_one_letter_code
_entity_poly.pdbx_strand_id
1 'polypeptide(L)'
;FWAPVASLAIGLVIVTTLVVGAALHLADPTIPLAAAFALGAALGPTDAAAVAAMGADVTLTRRQKSLLSGEALFNDASGVVCFEFAVVAATTGEFSAGHAAATFAADFFGGIAVGLVLGALIALVVHKVRDLGLETPTEHVLFEVLTPFVTFLAAEELGVSGILAVVSAGLLMRLSPRGLTVEASRHALASESVWELLTFAINGTLFVLLGMKLPTTLGPILRVSQGTDAAAVCGLVVLATAIVVGIRLAWVLALEKIHRARHAHEYAGTGTAALVRSAAVTCLSGPKGAVTLSIMLTLPYLTADGTAFPQRSLLIFVASGVILLTLLLANFIVPVLAPAEDTTEADAALARARAQILRAVIDELAERATPETRAATRLAIRSYRERLDSVLEVEASAETVRDLRVRVIDEQIAFVSRQAAEGRADAELAERYSAALEQLRGAYELHHGVSGGRARRRAHVMRVSRALRGQAGEEQRHELAELHRAAERHAVDALTAMSGELTDEQRRAARMIAGEHRAHLAMSLSGGY
;
A
#
# COMPACT_ATOMS: atom_id res chain seq x y z
N PHE A 1 5.68 -22.05 5.11
CA PHE A 1 5.06 -20.72 5.00
C PHE A 1 3.90 -20.69 3.97
N TRP A 2 4.00 -21.42 2.84
CA TRP A 2 2.99 -21.44 1.77
C TRP A 2 1.64 -22.05 2.17
N ALA A 3 1.61 -23.09 3.01
CA ALA A 3 0.38 -23.75 3.38
C ALA A 3 -0.64 -22.83 4.12
N PRO A 4 -0.26 -22.02 5.12
CA PRO A 4 -1.15 -21.02 5.72
C PRO A 4 -1.67 -20.00 4.71
N VAL A 5 -0.80 -19.49 3.80
CA VAL A 5 -1.19 -18.52 2.76
C VAL A 5 -2.21 -19.14 1.80
N ALA A 6 -1.92 -20.31 1.24
CA ALA A 6 -2.85 -21.02 0.35
C ALA A 6 -4.18 -21.37 1.04
N SER A 7 -4.14 -21.73 2.32
CA SER A 7 -5.33 -22.00 3.15
C SER A 7 -6.23 -20.76 3.28
N LEU A 8 -5.63 -19.57 3.49
CA LEU A 8 -6.37 -18.31 3.55
C LEU A 8 -6.84 -17.85 2.17
N ALA A 9 -5.98 -17.96 1.16
CA ALA A 9 -6.29 -17.45 -0.16
C ALA A 9 -7.31 -18.29 -0.95
N ILE A 10 -7.36 -19.59 -0.71
CA ILE A 10 -8.26 -20.49 -1.43
C ILE A 10 -9.32 -21.08 -0.47
N GLY A 11 -8.88 -21.73 0.62
CA GLY A 11 -9.80 -22.41 1.51
C GLY A 11 -10.79 -21.48 2.19
N LEU A 12 -10.31 -20.37 2.74
CA LEU A 12 -11.18 -19.38 3.38
C LEU A 12 -12.15 -18.73 2.37
N VAL A 13 -11.70 -18.45 1.14
CA VAL A 13 -12.57 -17.87 0.09
C VAL A 13 -13.71 -18.82 -0.25
N ILE A 14 -13.42 -20.12 -0.48
CA ILE A 14 -14.45 -21.13 -0.77
C ILE A 14 -15.45 -21.25 0.38
N VAL A 15 -14.96 -21.35 1.63
CA VAL A 15 -15.85 -21.47 2.80
C VAL A 15 -16.68 -20.20 2.98
N THR A 16 -16.08 -19.03 2.79
CA THR A 16 -16.83 -17.75 2.84
C THR A 16 -17.91 -17.71 1.77
N THR A 17 -17.61 -18.11 0.54
CA THR A 17 -18.58 -18.20 -0.57
C THR A 17 -19.78 -19.05 -0.18
N LEU A 18 -19.52 -20.27 0.31
CA LEU A 18 -20.58 -21.22 0.65
C LEU A 18 -21.41 -20.78 1.85
N VAL A 19 -20.77 -20.35 2.93
CA VAL A 19 -21.48 -20.01 4.18
C VAL A 19 -22.24 -18.68 4.05
N VAL A 20 -21.62 -17.65 3.47
CA VAL A 20 -22.31 -16.37 3.24
C VAL A 20 -23.47 -16.54 2.27
N GLY A 21 -23.25 -17.25 1.15
CA GLY A 21 -24.30 -17.49 0.19
C GLY A 21 -25.46 -18.29 0.76
N ALA A 22 -25.20 -19.38 1.46
CA ALA A 22 -26.24 -20.16 2.11
C ALA A 22 -26.99 -19.35 3.18
N ALA A 23 -26.28 -18.60 4.00
CA ALA A 23 -26.91 -17.80 5.07
C ALA A 23 -27.79 -16.68 4.51
N LEU A 24 -27.37 -16.00 3.43
CA LEU A 24 -28.16 -14.96 2.80
C LEU A 24 -29.40 -15.52 2.12
N HIS A 25 -29.31 -16.65 1.43
CA HIS A 25 -30.45 -17.32 0.83
C HIS A 25 -31.46 -17.79 1.88
N LEU A 26 -30.98 -18.28 3.03
CA LEU A 26 -31.86 -18.67 4.16
C LEU A 26 -32.50 -17.46 4.84
N ALA A 27 -31.80 -16.34 4.94
CA ALA A 27 -32.32 -15.10 5.54
C ALA A 27 -33.34 -14.40 4.62
N ASP A 28 -33.10 -14.42 3.31
CA ASP A 28 -33.99 -13.87 2.29
C ASP A 28 -34.09 -14.85 1.10
N PRO A 29 -35.13 -15.70 1.07
CA PRO A 29 -35.35 -16.65 -0.02
C PRO A 29 -35.61 -16.02 -1.41
N THR A 30 -35.86 -14.70 -1.48
CA THR A 30 -35.97 -13.98 -2.76
C THR A 30 -34.65 -13.87 -3.48
N ILE A 31 -33.51 -14.06 -2.78
CA ILE A 31 -32.17 -14.11 -3.34
C ILE A 31 -31.88 -15.55 -3.77
N PRO A 32 -31.78 -15.87 -5.08
CA PRO A 32 -31.42 -17.21 -5.52
C PRO A 32 -30.06 -17.63 -4.98
N LEU A 33 -29.91 -18.91 -4.64
CA LEU A 33 -28.69 -19.44 -4.02
C LEU A 33 -27.41 -19.14 -4.82
N ALA A 34 -27.49 -19.27 -6.16
CA ALA A 34 -26.36 -18.97 -7.03
C ALA A 34 -25.96 -17.47 -6.98
N ALA A 35 -26.95 -16.56 -6.96
CA ALA A 35 -26.70 -15.13 -6.83
C ALA A 35 -26.15 -14.77 -5.45
N ALA A 36 -26.60 -15.46 -4.38
CA ALA A 36 -26.06 -15.33 -3.05
C ALA A 36 -24.59 -15.85 -2.96
N PHE A 37 -24.27 -16.93 -3.67
CA PHE A 37 -22.88 -17.41 -3.79
C PHE A 37 -21.99 -16.42 -4.54
N ALA A 38 -22.48 -15.72 -5.56
CA ALA A 38 -21.73 -14.66 -6.22
C ALA A 38 -21.33 -13.55 -5.23
N LEU A 39 -22.25 -13.11 -4.38
CA LEU A 39 -21.93 -12.16 -3.32
C LEU A 39 -20.91 -12.73 -2.32
N GLY A 40 -21.10 -13.96 -1.86
CA GLY A 40 -20.17 -14.64 -0.94
C GLY A 40 -18.76 -14.73 -1.51
N ALA A 41 -18.64 -15.04 -2.80
CA ALA A 41 -17.35 -15.09 -3.51
C ALA A 41 -16.68 -13.71 -3.61
N ALA A 42 -17.44 -12.67 -3.97
CA ALA A 42 -16.94 -11.31 -4.00
C ALA A 42 -16.49 -10.79 -2.63
N LEU A 43 -17.10 -11.30 -1.54
CA LEU A 43 -16.71 -10.98 -0.17
C LEU A 43 -15.54 -11.84 0.36
N GLY A 44 -15.06 -12.82 -0.40
CA GLY A 44 -13.87 -13.63 -0.06
C GLY A 44 -12.59 -12.80 0.02
N PRO A 45 -12.20 -12.09 -1.03
CA PRO A 45 -10.97 -11.30 -1.09
C PRO A 45 -10.81 -10.25 0.01
N THR A 46 -9.55 -9.90 0.32
CA THR A 46 -9.19 -8.86 1.30
C THR A 46 -8.31 -7.81 0.65
N ASP A 47 -8.49 -6.55 1.02
CA ASP A 47 -7.80 -5.42 0.41
C ASP A 47 -6.42 -5.18 1.03
N ALA A 48 -5.37 -5.52 0.28
CA ALA A 48 -3.99 -5.28 0.69
C ALA A 48 -3.63 -3.79 0.77
N ALA A 49 -4.26 -2.94 -0.05
CA ALA A 49 -4.00 -1.50 -0.03
C ALA A 49 -4.54 -0.86 1.24
N ALA A 50 -5.72 -1.29 1.70
CA ALA A 50 -6.26 -0.85 2.97
C ALA A 50 -5.36 -1.26 4.15
N VAL A 51 -4.80 -2.49 4.12
CA VAL A 51 -3.84 -2.97 5.13
C VAL A 51 -2.56 -2.11 5.13
N ALA A 52 -2.04 -1.79 3.96
CA ALA A 52 -0.84 -0.96 3.82
C ALA A 52 -1.07 0.46 4.35
N ALA A 53 -2.25 1.04 4.11
CA ALA A 53 -2.62 2.36 4.60
C ALA A 53 -2.72 2.44 6.14
N MET A 54 -3.14 1.36 6.80
CA MET A 54 -3.21 1.27 8.27
C MET A 54 -1.83 1.08 8.93
N GLY A 55 -0.83 0.65 8.18
CA GLY A 55 0.47 0.21 8.71
C GLY A 55 1.30 1.29 9.42
N ALA A 56 0.84 2.53 9.42
CA ALA A 56 1.47 3.64 10.12
C ALA A 56 1.09 3.74 11.59
N ASP A 57 -0.15 3.36 11.91
CA ASP A 57 -0.74 3.54 13.24
C ASP A 57 -0.87 2.20 13.99
N VAL A 58 -0.44 1.09 13.38
CA VAL A 58 -0.64 -0.27 13.89
C VAL A 58 0.64 -1.09 13.79
N THR A 59 1.05 -1.72 14.88
CA THR A 59 2.20 -2.63 14.90
C THR A 59 1.77 -4.04 14.50
N LEU A 60 1.91 -4.36 13.22
CA LEU A 60 1.76 -5.73 12.74
C LEU A 60 3.11 -6.46 12.80
N THR A 61 3.12 -7.66 13.34
CA THR A 61 4.31 -8.52 13.33
C THR A 61 4.72 -8.86 11.88
N ARG A 62 5.99 -9.19 11.66
CA ARG A 62 6.48 -9.61 10.33
C ARG A 62 5.67 -10.77 9.75
N ARG A 63 5.31 -11.72 10.62
CA ARG A 63 4.50 -12.88 10.23
C ARG A 63 3.12 -12.43 9.74
N GLN A 64 2.44 -11.55 10.49
CA GLN A 64 1.15 -11.00 10.11
C GLN A 64 1.22 -10.24 8.77
N LYS A 65 2.21 -9.35 8.60
CA LYS A 65 2.43 -8.62 7.34
C LYS A 65 2.64 -9.58 6.17
N SER A 66 3.53 -10.56 6.33
CA SER A 66 3.80 -11.54 5.26
C SER A 66 2.60 -12.43 4.96
N LEU A 67 1.80 -12.79 5.99
CA LEU A 67 0.60 -13.60 5.82
C LEU A 67 -0.48 -12.81 5.07
N LEU A 68 -0.75 -11.58 5.49
CA LEU A 68 -1.74 -10.70 4.86
C LEU A 68 -1.36 -10.33 3.42
N SER A 69 -0.09 -9.99 3.17
CA SER A 69 0.38 -9.69 1.81
C SER A 69 0.37 -10.92 0.90
N GLY A 70 0.72 -12.09 1.44
CA GLY A 70 0.65 -13.35 0.68
C GLY A 70 -0.78 -13.78 0.39
N GLU A 71 -1.69 -13.64 1.37
CA GLU A 71 -3.11 -13.89 1.19
C GLU A 71 -3.69 -13.00 0.11
N ALA A 72 -3.52 -11.68 0.21
CA ALA A 72 -4.10 -10.71 -0.71
C ALA A 72 -3.60 -10.86 -2.17
N LEU A 73 -2.44 -11.49 -2.38
CA LEU A 73 -1.94 -11.74 -3.73
C LEU A 73 -2.75 -12.82 -4.47
N PHE A 74 -3.28 -13.82 -3.75
CA PHE A 74 -3.92 -14.99 -4.36
C PHE A 74 -5.44 -15.05 -4.13
N ASN A 75 -5.96 -14.42 -3.07
CA ASN A 75 -7.37 -14.49 -2.75
C ASN A 75 -8.26 -13.75 -3.74
N ASP A 76 -7.73 -12.68 -4.38
CA ASP A 76 -8.44 -11.95 -5.42
C ASP A 76 -8.76 -12.87 -6.61
N ALA A 77 -7.76 -13.62 -7.09
CA ALA A 77 -7.94 -14.59 -8.16
C ALA A 77 -8.96 -15.68 -7.77
N SER A 78 -8.84 -16.23 -6.55
CA SER A 78 -9.78 -17.25 -6.06
C SER A 78 -11.21 -16.72 -5.93
N GLY A 79 -11.37 -15.47 -5.47
CA GLY A 79 -12.66 -14.81 -5.33
C GLY A 79 -13.34 -14.57 -6.68
N VAL A 80 -12.57 -14.06 -7.67
CA VAL A 80 -13.07 -13.84 -9.02
C VAL A 80 -13.55 -15.14 -9.65
N VAL A 81 -12.75 -16.20 -9.56
CA VAL A 81 -13.10 -17.50 -10.10
C VAL A 81 -14.39 -18.05 -9.48
N CYS A 82 -14.51 -18.04 -8.14
CA CYS A 82 -15.73 -18.46 -7.46
C CYS A 82 -16.94 -17.58 -7.86
N PHE A 83 -16.71 -16.28 -8.07
CA PHE A 83 -17.73 -15.33 -8.47
C PHE A 83 -18.23 -15.62 -9.89
N GLU A 84 -17.34 -15.75 -10.88
CA GLU A 84 -17.69 -16.08 -12.26
C GLU A 84 -18.52 -17.36 -12.32
N PHE A 85 -18.11 -18.36 -11.55
CA PHE A 85 -18.83 -19.62 -11.44
C PHE A 85 -20.26 -19.45 -10.91
N ALA A 86 -20.40 -18.68 -9.86
CA ALA A 86 -21.70 -18.39 -9.26
C ALA A 86 -22.58 -17.55 -10.20
N VAL A 87 -21.99 -16.62 -10.94
CA VAL A 87 -22.70 -15.80 -11.94
C VAL A 87 -23.20 -16.65 -13.11
N VAL A 88 -22.36 -17.54 -13.63
CA VAL A 88 -22.79 -18.49 -14.70
C VAL A 88 -23.97 -19.34 -14.20
N ALA A 89 -23.87 -19.90 -13.00
CA ALA A 89 -24.98 -20.68 -12.42
C ALA A 89 -26.26 -19.84 -12.22
N ALA A 90 -26.11 -18.56 -11.85
CA ALA A 90 -27.24 -17.65 -11.65
C ALA A 90 -27.90 -17.21 -12.98
N THR A 91 -27.13 -17.16 -14.06
CA THR A 91 -27.59 -16.69 -15.36
C THR A 91 -28.18 -17.81 -16.24
N THR A 92 -27.63 -19.03 -16.14
CA THR A 92 -28.06 -20.16 -16.99
C THR A 92 -29.14 -21.03 -16.33
N GLY A 93 -29.26 -20.98 -15.00
CA GLY A 93 -30.19 -21.84 -14.25
C GLY A 93 -29.80 -23.32 -14.21
N GLU A 94 -28.78 -23.73 -14.97
CA GLU A 94 -28.30 -25.11 -15.03
C GLU A 94 -27.05 -25.30 -14.16
N PHE A 95 -27.17 -26.09 -13.12
CA PHE A 95 -26.03 -26.51 -12.29
C PHE A 95 -25.68 -27.98 -12.59
N SER A 96 -24.96 -28.21 -13.69
CA SER A 96 -24.27 -29.48 -13.91
C SER A 96 -22.88 -29.42 -13.27
N ALA A 97 -22.73 -29.97 -12.08
CA ALA A 97 -21.47 -29.93 -11.35
C ALA A 97 -20.27 -30.48 -12.15
N GLY A 98 -20.49 -31.49 -13.00
CA GLY A 98 -19.41 -32.07 -13.82
C GLY A 98 -19.02 -31.19 -14.99
N HIS A 99 -19.97 -30.63 -15.73
CA HIS A 99 -19.69 -29.73 -16.85
C HIS A 99 -19.12 -28.41 -16.34
N ALA A 100 -19.71 -27.87 -15.31
CA ALA A 100 -19.24 -26.67 -14.64
C ALA A 100 -17.79 -26.84 -14.13
N ALA A 101 -17.45 -27.97 -13.49
CA ALA A 101 -16.08 -28.23 -13.04
C ALA A 101 -15.09 -28.36 -14.21
N ALA A 102 -15.49 -28.93 -15.35
CA ALA A 102 -14.64 -29.03 -16.51
C ALA A 102 -14.39 -27.67 -17.18
N THR A 103 -15.44 -26.87 -17.36
CA THR A 103 -15.34 -25.50 -17.90
C THR A 103 -14.49 -24.64 -16.98
N PHE A 104 -14.77 -24.68 -15.67
CA PHE A 104 -13.94 -24.01 -14.66
C PHE A 104 -12.47 -24.40 -14.75
N ALA A 105 -12.16 -25.71 -14.80
CA ALA A 105 -10.80 -26.16 -14.91
C ALA A 105 -10.13 -25.64 -16.21
N ALA A 106 -10.86 -25.64 -17.32
CA ALA A 106 -10.38 -25.12 -18.59
C ALA A 106 -10.09 -23.60 -18.49
N ASP A 107 -11.02 -22.82 -17.95
CA ASP A 107 -10.87 -21.37 -17.80
C ASP A 107 -9.75 -21.03 -16.81
N PHE A 108 -9.70 -21.72 -15.69
CA PHE A 108 -8.70 -21.50 -14.65
C PHE A 108 -7.29 -21.86 -15.14
N PHE A 109 -7.09 -23.12 -15.54
CA PHE A 109 -5.76 -23.57 -15.98
C PHE A 109 -5.38 -23.01 -17.34
N GLY A 110 -6.36 -22.80 -18.22
CA GLY A 110 -6.19 -22.13 -19.50
C GLY A 110 -5.73 -20.68 -19.32
N GLY A 111 -6.38 -19.93 -18.43
CA GLY A 111 -5.98 -18.56 -18.08
C GLY A 111 -4.54 -18.50 -17.55
N ILE A 112 -4.19 -19.38 -16.61
CA ILE A 112 -2.82 -19.48 -16.11
C ILE A 112 -1.83 -19.80 -17.23
N ALA A 113 -2.12 -20.78 -18.08
CA ALA A 113 -1.23 -21.19 -19.16
C ALA A 113 -1.01 -20.07 -20.19
N VAL A 114 -2.10 -19.42 -20.63
CA VAL A 114 -2.05 -18.27 -21.54
C VAL A 114 -1.27 -17.13 -20.92
N GLY A 115 -1.51 -16.83 -19.65
CA GLY A 115 -0.79 -15.77 -18.92
C GLY A 115 0.70 -16.05 -18.81
N LEU A 116 1.11 -17.28 -18.53
CA LEU A 116 2.52 -17.67 -18.49
C LEU A 116 3.18 -17.56 -19.88
N VAL A 117 2.50 -18.00 -20.93
CA VAL A 117 3.01 -17.91 -22.31
C VAL A 117 3.14 -16.44 -22.75
N LEU A 118 2.10 -15.65 -22.57
CA LEU A 118 2.11 -14.23 -22.96
C LEU A 118 3.11 -13.44 -22.09
N GLY A 119 3.16 -13.70 -20.79
CA GLY A 119 4.11 -13.07 -19.89
C GLY A 119 5.55 -13.39 -20.27
N ALA A 120 5.85 -14.66 -20.65
CA ALA A 120 7.16 -15.04 -21.16
C ALA A 120 7.49 -14.35 -22.49
N LEU A 121 6.53 -14.27 -23.41
CA LEU A 121 6.71 -13.61 -24.70
C LEU A 121 6.98 -12.11 -24.52
N ILE A 122 6.19 -11.43 -23.69
CA ILE A 122 6.38 -10.01 -23.39
C ILE A 122 7.72 -9.79 -22.70
N ALA A 123 8.09 -10.61 -21.74
CA ALA A 123 9.38 -10.54 -21.08
C ALA A 123 10.55 -10.71 -22.06
N LEU A 124 10.44 -11.63 -23.05
CA LEU A 124 11.42 -11.81 -24.11
C LEU A 124 11.51 -10.57 -25.03
N VAL A 125 10.36 -9.98 -25.40
CA VAL A 125 10.33 -8.76 -26.23
C VAL A 125 11.01 -7.62 -25.49
N VAL A 126 10.65 -7.37 -24.23
CA VAL A 126 11.24 -6.30 -23.40
C VAL A 126 12.75 -6.55 -23.24
N HIS A 127 13.17 -7.79 -23.01
CA HIS A 127 14.60 -8.13 -22.92
C HIS A 127 15.34 -7.83 -24.23
N LYS A 128 14.77 -8.19 -25.37
CA LYS A 128 15.36 -7.96 -26.68
C LYS A 128 15.45 -6.46 -27.05
N VAL A 129 14.42 -5.68 -26.70
CA VAL A 129 14.41 -4.21 -26.86
C VAL A 129 15.51 -3.57 -26.02
N ARG A 130 15.70 -4.08 -24.80
CA ARG A 130 16.78 -3.67 -23.89
C ARG A 130 18.16 -3.97 -24.46
N ASP A 131 18.38 -5.20 -24.96
CA ASP A 131 19.66 -5.61 -25.53
C ASP A 131 20.05 -4.77 -26.76
N LEU A 132 19.06 -4.27 -27.49
CA LEU A 132 19.26 -3.37 -28.63
C LEU A 132 19.53 -1.91 -28.20
N GLY A 133 19.48 -1.61 -26.89
CA GLY A 133 19.69 -0.25 -26.37
C GLY A 133 18.58 0.75 -26.73
N LEU A 134 17.41 0.27 -27.13
CA LEU A 134 16.26 1.10 -27.54
C LEU A 134 15.32 1.41 -26.37
N GLU A 135 15.56 0.86 -25.19
CA GLU A 135 14.68 1.01 -24.02
C GLU A 135 14.93 2.33 -23.30
N THR A 136 13.89 3.17 -23.22
CA THR A 136 13.87 4.34 -22.34
C THR A 136 13.03 4.05 -21.08
N PRO A 137 13.23 4.76 -19.94
CA PRO A 137 12.39 4.57 -18.74
C PRO A 137 10.89 4.73 -19.01
N THR A 138 10.53 5.65 -19.90
CA THR A 138 9.12 5.91 -20.27
C THR A 138 8.51 4.75 -21.04
N GLU A 139 9.23 4.18 -21.98
CA GLU A 139 8.79 3.02 -22.78
C GLU A 139 8.63 1.79 -21.89
N HIS A 140 9.58 1.58 -20.96
CA HIS A 140 9.47 0.48 -20.00
C HIS A 140 8.18 0.54 -19.18
N VAL A 141 7.86 1.71 -18.61
CA VAL A 141 6.63 1.92 -17.86
C VAL A 141 5.39 1.74 -18.75
N LEU A 142 5.45 2.19 -20.01
CA LEU A 142 4.36 2.01 -20.96
C LEU A 142 4.11 0.52 -21.24
N PHE A 143 5.15 -0.27 -21.47
CA PHE A 143 5.03 -1.73 -21.61
C PHE A 143 4.44 -2.37 -20.36
N GLU A 144 4.89 -1.99 -19.16
CA GLU A 144 4.33 -2.53 -17.91
C GLU A 144 2.84 -2.21 -17.76
N VAL A 145 2.41 -0.98 -18.09
CA VAL A 145 1.01 -0.54 -18.00
C VAL A 145 0.13 -1.18 -19.07
N LEU A 146 0.64 -1.39 -20.29
CA LEU A 146 -0.12 -2.01 -21.37
C LEU A 146 -0.21 -3.54 -21.25
N THR A 147 0.77 -4.18 -20.65
CA THR A 147 0.84 -5.64 -20.51
C THR A 147 -0.46 -6.27 -19.95
N PRO A 148 -1.06 -5.80 -18.85
CA PRO A 148 -2.28 -6.38 -18.33
C PRO A 148 -3.45 -6.29 -19.32
N PHE A 149 -3.59 -5.19 -20.07
CA PHE A 149 -4.67 -5.03 -21.04
C PHE A 149 -4.50 -5.98 -22.22
N VAL A 150 -3.28 -6.08 -22.79
CA VAL A 150 -3.01 -7.00 -23.91
C VAL A 150 -3.21 -8.45 -23.47
N THR A 151 -2.74 -8.80 -22.28
CA THR A 151 -2.87 -10.17 -21.76
C THR A 151 -4.33 -10.51 -21.48
N PHE A 152 -5.09 -9.58 -20.90
CA PHE A 152 -6.51 -9.75 -20.62
C PHE A 152 -7.30 -9.99 -21.93
N LEU A 153 -7.17 -9.09 -22.90
CA LEU A 153 -7.88 -9.18 -24.16
C LEU A 153 -7.55 -10.47 -24.93
N ALA A 154 -6.27 -10.85 -24.97
CA ALA A 154 -5.86 -12.06 -25.64
C ALA A 154 -6.42 -13.33 -24.97
N ALA A 155 -6.51 -13.36 -23.65
CA ALA A 155 -7.09 -14.49 -22.93
C ALA A 155 -8.61 -14.59 -23.12
N GLU A 156 -9.33 -13.47 -23.08
CA GLU A 156 -10.76 -13.41 -23.36
C GLU A 156 -11.09 -13.88 -24.79
N GLU A 157 -10.31 -13.47 -25.79
CA GLU A 157 -10.46 -13.96 -27.19
C GLU A 157 -10.21 -15.47 -27.33
N LEU A 158 -9.39 -16.04 -26.46
CA LEU A 158 -9.15 -17.48 -26.40
C LEU A 158 -10.19 -18.24 -25.57
N GLY A 159 -11.16 -17.54 -24.96
CA GLY A 159 -12.22 -18.12 -24.15
C GLY A 159 -11.73 -18.66 -22.81
N VAL A 160 -10.69 -18.03 -22.22
CA VAL A 160 -10.17 -18.39 -20.88
C VAL A 160 -10.09 -17.16 -19.99
N SER A 161 -9.99 -17.35 -18.67
CA SER A 161 -10.00 -16.25 -17.70
C SER A 161 -8.89 -15.21 -17.92
N GLY A 162 -9.29 -14.01 -18.36
CA GLY A 162 -8.38 -12.88 -18.58
C GLY A 162 -7.71 -12.41 -17.30
N ILE A 163 -8.41 -12.48 -16.18
CA ILE A 163 -7.87 -12.05 -14.87
C ILE A 163 -6.74 -12.98 -14.42
N LEU A 164 -6.94 -14.29 -14.53
CA LEU A 164 -5.91 -15.27 -14.18
C LEU A 164 -4.70 -15.17 -15.11
N ALA A 165 -4.94 -14.90 -16.39
CA ALA A 165 -3.86 -14.68 -17.33
C ALA A 165 -3.02 -13.46 -16.95
N VAL A 166 -3.63 -12.33 -16.58
CA VAL A 166 -2.92 -11.12 -16.14
C VAL A 166 -2.12 -11.36 -14.87
N VAL A 167 -2.71 -12.03 -13.87
CA VAL A 167 -2.03 -12.35 -12.60
C VAL A 167 -0.82 -13.25 -12.86
N SER A 168 -0.98 -14.29 -13.70
CA SER A 168 0.09 -15.24 -14.02
C SER A 168 1.22 -14.59 -14.81
N ALA A 169 0.89 -13.73 -15.79
CA ALA A 169 1.87 -12.96 -16.56
C ALA A 169 2.65 -11.99 -15.66
N GLY A 170 1.95 -11.24 -14.81
CA GLY A 170 2.57 -10.30 -13.87
C GLY A 170 3.49 -10.97 -12.86
N LEU A 171 3.08 -12.14 -12.33
CA LEU A 171 3.90 -12.92 -11.41
C LEU A 171 5.18 -13.43 -12.11
N LEU A 172 5.06 -13.94 -13.34
CA LEU A 172 6.21 -14.38 -14.14
C LEU A 172 7.18 -13.24 -14.42
N MET A 173 6.67 -12.08 -14.84
CA MET A 173 7.50 -10.89 -15.10
C MET A 173 8.21 -10.39 -13.83
N ARG A 174 7.56 -10.48 -12.67
CA ARG A 174 8.17 -10.13 -11.39
C ARG A 174 9.27 -11.10 -10.95
N LEU A 175 9.13 -12.38 -11.25
CA LEU A 175 10.11 -13.43 -10.94
C LEU A 175 11.26 -13.49 -11.93
N SER A 176 11.14 -12.86 -13.11
CA SER A 176 12.19 -12.79 -14.11
C SER A 176 13.41 -12.05 -13.55
N PRO A 177 14.65 -12.61 -13.71
CA PRO A 177 15.85 -12.00 -13.19
C PRO A 177 16.07 -10.62 -13.82
N ARG A 178 15.82 -9.57 -13.05
CA ARG A 178 16.20 -8.20 -13.44
C ARG A 178 17.70 -8.09 -13.20
N GLY A 179 18.47 -7.87 -14.27
CA GLY A 179 19.92 -7.67 -14.14
C GLY A 179 20.22 -6.51 -13.16
N LEU A 180 21.30 -6.64 -12.38
CA LEU A 180 21.78 -5.59 -11.46
C LEU A 180 22.50 -4.48 -12.25
N THR A 181 21.82 -3.86 -13.21
CA THR A 181 22.35 -2.74 -13.99
C THR A 181 21.80 -1.41 -13.44
N VAL A 182 22.56 -0.33 -13.64
CA VAL A 182 22.13 1.03 -13.25
C VAL A 182 20.85 1.44 -13.96
N GLU A 183 20.69 0.99 -15.20
CA GLU A 183 19.51 1.23 -16.02
C GLU A 183 18.29 0.50 -15.44
N ALA A 184 18.42 -0.77 -15.06
CA ALA A 184 17.36 -1.52 -14.38
C ALA A 184 16.89 -0.82 -13.09
N SER A 185 17.81 -0.19 -12.35
CA SER A 185 17.47 0.57 -11.14
C SER A 185 16.72 1.87 -11.46
N ARG A 186 17.05 2.56 -12.53
CA ARG A 186 16.33 3.77 -12.99
C ARG A 186 14.91 3.41 -13.46
N HIS A 187 14.77 2.32 -14.21
CA HIS A 187 13.48 1.82 -14.68
C HIS A 187 12.59 1.42 -13.49
N ALA A 188 13.14 0.72 -12.50
CA ALA A 188 12.40 0.32 -11.31
C ALA A 188 11.88 1.52 -10.51
N LEU A 189 12.67 2.58 -10.35
CA LEU A 189 12.26 3.81 -9.64
C LEU A 189 11.16 4.58 -10.41
N ALA A 190 11.26 4.65 -11.74
CA ALA A 190 10.24 5.30 -12.57
C ALA A 190 8.93 4.53 -12.53
N SER A 191 9.00 3.20 -12.64
CA SER A 191 7.86 2.29 -12.57
C SER A 191 7.16 2.38 -11.21
N GLU A 192 7.90 2.33 -10.10
CA GLU A 192 7.35 2.42 -8.74
C GLU A 192 6.50 3.67 -8.55
N SER A 193 7.00 4.85 -8.97
CA SER A 193 6.26 6.11 -8.85
C SER A 193 4.99 6.15 -9.69
N VAL A 194 4.99 5.56 -10.88
CA VAL A 194 3.81 5.50 -11.76
C VAL A 194 2.79 4.52 -11.18
N TRP A 195 3.23 3.35 -10.70
CA TRP A 195 2.33 2.38 -10.07
C TRP A 195 1.72 2.90 -8.77
N GLU A 196 2.44 3.64 -7.94
CA GLU A 196 1.89 4.31 -6.76
C GLU A 196 0.76 5.29 -7.16
N LEU A 197 1.00 6.13 -8.19
CA LEU A 197 0.01 7.08 -8.67
C LEU A 197 -1.22 6.38 -9.26
N LEU A 198 -1.02 5.35 -10.10
CA LEU A 198 -2.10 4.58 -10.71
C LEU A 198 -2.93 3.84 -9.65
N THR A 199 -2.28 3.19 -8.70
CA THR A 199 -2.95 2.50 -7.60
C THR A 199 -3.78 3.48 -6.75
N PHE A 200 -3.22 4.64 -6.42
CA PHE A 200 -3.95 5.70 -5.72
C PHE A 200 -5.15 6.19 -6.52
N ALA A 201 -4.99 6.46 -7.83
CA ALA A 201 -6.05 6.95 -8.69
C ALA A 201 -7.17 5.90 -8.88
N ILE A 202 -6.82 4.64 -9.12
CA ILE A 202 -7.78 3.54 -9.29
C ILE A 202 -8.56 3.31 -7.99
N ASN A 203 -7.87 3.16 -6.86
CA ASN A 203 -8.53 2.98 -5.57
C ASN A 203 -9.41 4.17 -5.21
N GLY A 204 -8.91 5.40 -5.40
CA GLY A 204 -9.69 6.62 -5.17
C GLY A 204 -10.96 6.66 -6.03
N THR A 205 -10.87 6.32 -7.32
CA THR A 205 -12.02 6.23 -8.23
C THR A 205 -13.01 5.17 -7.76
N LEU A 206 -12.55 4.00 -7.35
CA LEU A 206 -13.43 2.92 -6.86
C LEU A 206 -14.16 3.32 -5.56
N PHE A 207 -13.49 4.00 -4.62
CA PHE A 207 -14.15 4.50 -3.42
C PHE A 207 -15.14 5.63 -3.70
N VAL A 208 -14.87 6.50 -4.69
CA VAL A 208 -15.85 7.50 -5.16
C VAL A 208 -17.06 6.80 -5.79
N LEU A 209 -16.84 5.78 -6.63
CA LEU A 209 -17.93 4.97 -7.19
C LEU A 209 -18.73 4.26 -6.10
N LEU A 210 -18.09 3.74 -5.06
CA LEU A 210 -18.76 3.17 -3.88
C LEU A 210 -19.69 4.19 -3.24
N GLY A 211 -19.17 5.40 -2.96
CA GLY A 211 -19.96 6.49 -2.37
C GLY A 211 -21.15 6.91 -3.24
N MET A 212 -20.99 6.95 -4.56
CA MET A 212 -22.08 7.28 -5.50
C MET A 212 -23.10 6.13 -5.64
N LYS A 213 -22.67 4.88 -5.52
CA LYS A 213 -23.58 3.71 -5.66
C LYS A 213 -24.44 3.50 -4.42
N LEU A 214 -23.95 3.78 -3.24
CA LEU A 214 -24.70 3.63 -1.98
C LEU A 214 -26.08 4.32 -2.01
N PRO A 215 -26.21 5.63 -2.31
CA PRO A 215 -27.50 6.30 -2.37
C PRO A 215 -28.38 5.81 -3.54
N THR A 216 -27.78 5.48 -4.70
CA THR A 216 -28.54 5.04 -5.88
C THR A 216 -29.12 3.65 -5.73
N THR A 217 -28.47 2.77 -4.97
CA THR A 217 -28.99 1.42 -4.65
C THR A 217 -29.96 1.47 -3.47
N LEU A 218 -29.73 2.30 -2.49
CA LEU A 218 -30.60 2.44 -1.31
C LEU A 218 -31.93 3.14 -1.66
N GLY A 219 -31.93 4.14 -2.53
CA GLY A 219 -33.10 4.94 -2.89
C GLY A 219 -34.29 4.10 -3.41
N PRO A 220 -34.14 3.19 -4.38
CA PRO A 220 -35.21 2.29 -4.81
C PRO A 220 -35.68 1.34 -3.71
N ILE A 221 -34.78 0.81 -2.89
CA ILE A 221 -35.10 -0.12 -1.80
C ILE A 221 -35.99 0.61 -0.76
N LEU A 222 -35.63 1.83 -0.36
CA LEU A 222 -36.38 2.61 0.61
C LEU A 222 -37.73 3.12 0.10
N ARG A 223 -37.87 3.34 -1.24
CA ARG A 223 -39.13 3.84 -1.84
C ARG A 223 -40.16 2.73 -2.03
N VAL A 224 -39.72 1.52 -2.28
CA VAL A 224 -40.61 0.35 -2.46
C VAL A 224 -41.13 -0.17 -1.13
N SER A 225 -40.39 0.05 -0.05
CA SER A 225 -40.61 -0.53 1.27
C SER A 225 -41.10 0.54 2.26
N GLN A 226 -42.26 0.34 2.84
CA GLN A 226 -42.78 1.18 3.94
C GLN A 226 -42.01 0.89 5.25
N GLY A 227 -40.73 1.29 5.35
CA GLY A 227 -39.95 1.32 6.60
C GLY A 227 -39.48 -0.03 7.20
N THR A 228 -40.22 -1.11 7.03
CA THR A 228 -39.88 -2.44 7.55
C THR A 228 -38.74 -3.11 6.79
N ASP A 229 -38.62 -2.86 5.50
CA ASP A 229 -37.64 -3.52 4.63
C ASP A 229 -36.25 -2.87 4.73
N ALA A 230 -36.15 -1.59 5.10
CA ALA A 230 -34.85 -0.95 5.31
C ALA A 230 -34.07 -1.60 6.48
N ALA A 231 -34.80 -1.95 7.56
CA ALA A 231 -34.19 -2.66 8.69
C ALA A 231 -33.75 -4.07 8.30
N ALA A 232 -34.54 -4.77 7.47
CA ALA A 232 -34.19 -6.08 6.96
C ALA A 232 -32.94 -6.03 6.07
N VAL A 233 -32.85 -5.06 5.16
CA VAL A 233 -31.69 -4.88 4.28
C VAL A 233 -30.41 -4.53 5.08
N CYS A 234 -30.51 -3.63 6.07
CA CYS A 234 -29.42 -3.36 6.99
C CYS A 234 -29.06 -4.62 7.81
N GLY A 235 -30.06 -5.41 8.18
CA GLY A 235 -29.85 -6.70 8.84
C GLY A 235 -29.04 -7.67 8.00
N LEU A 236 -29.28 -7.75 6.68
CA LEU A 236 -28.47 -8.56 5.76
C LEU A 236 -27.01 -8.09 5.69
N VAL A 237 -26.76 -6.78 5.70
CA VAL A 237 -25.40 -6.21 5.72
C VAL A 237 -24.68 -6.63 7.02
N VAL A 238 -25.35 -6.47 8.17
CA VAL A 238 -24.77 -6.83 9.47
C VAL A 238 -24.55 -8.36 9.55
N LEU A 239 -25.49 -9.15 9.09
CA LEU A 239 -25.40 -10.61 9.05
C LEU A 239 -24.21 -11.05 8.18
N ALA A 240 -24.11 -10.54 6.95
CA ALA A 240 -23.01 -10.86 6.04
C ALA A 240 -21.65 -10.45 6.64
N THR A 241 -21.57 -9.25 7.24
CA THR A 241 -20.34 -8.78 7.90
C THR A 241 -19.97 -9.70 9.08
N ALA A 242 -20.92 -10.04 9.93
CA ALA A 242 -20.69 -10.91 11.08
C ALA A 242 -20.20 -12.29 10.65
N ILE A 243 -20.78 -12.87 9.60
CA ILE A 243 -20.38 -14.17 9.06
C ILE A 243 -18.97 -14.08 8.46
N VAL A 244 -18.69 -13.10 7.61
CA VAL A 244 -17.37 -12.92 6.98
C VAL A 244 -16.27 -12.76 8.04
N VAL A 245 -16.49 -11.87 9.01
CA VAL A 245 -15.53 -11.63 10.11
C VAL A 245 -15.44 -12.86 11.01
N GLY A 246 -16.56 -13.50 11.34
CA GLY A 246 -16.61 -14.68 12.20
C GLY A 246 -15.87 -15.88 11.61
N ILE A 247 -16.11 -16.22 10.34
CA ILE A 247 -15.41 -17.32 9.64
C ILE A 247 -13.91 -17.01 9.58
N ARG A 248 -13.54 -15.78 9.20
CA ARG A 248 -12.14 -15.37 9.13
C ARG A 248 -11.46 -15.45 10.49
N LEU A 249 -12.10 -14.98 11.54
CA LEU A 249 -11.57 -15.07 12.90
C LEU A 249 -11.36 -16.53 13.34
N ALA A 250 -12.35 -17.39 13.10
CA ALA A 250 -12.24 -18.81 13.41
C ALA A 250 -11.08 -19.48 12.65
N TRP A 251 -10.93 -19.15 11.36
CA TRP A 251 -9.85 -19.66 10.51
C TRP A 251 -8.47 -19.22 10.98
N VAL A 252 -8.31 -17.92 11.23
CA VAL A 252 -7.05 -17.33 11.72
C VAL A 252 -6.69 -17.88 13.10
N LEU A 253 -7.69 -18.05 14.00
CA LEU A 253 -7.50 -18.69 15.30
C LEU A 253 -6.99 -20.13 15.17
N ALA A 254 -7.56 -20.90 14.24
CA ALA A 254 -7.10 -22.26 13.98
C ALA A 254 -5.65 -22.29 13.48
N LEU A 255 -5.30 -21.43 12.53
CA LEU A 255 -3.93 -21.31 12.01
C LEU A 255 -2.94 -20.86 13.10
N GLU A 256 -3.34 -19.92 13.94
CA GLU A 256 -2.50 -19.45 15.05
C GLU A 256 -2.29 -20.53 16.12
N LYS A 257 -3.33 -21.30 16.45
CA LYS A 257 -3.21 -22.47 17.34
C LYS A 257 -2.24 -23.52 16.77
N ILE A 258 -2.37 -23.86 15.49
CA ILE A 258 -1.49 -24.83 14.83
C ILE A 258 -0.05 -24.30 14.83
N HIS A 259 0.16 -23.01 14.56
CA HIS A 259 1.48 -22.41 14.58
C HIS A 259 2.12 -22.47 15.95
N ARG A 260 1.41 -22.05 17.00
CA ARG A 260 1.90 -22.10 18.39
C ARG A 260 2.18 -23.53 18.87
N ALA A 261 1.37 -24.49 18.46
CA ALA A 261 1.61 -25.89 18.77
C ALA A 261 2.92 -26.43 18.15
N ARG A 262 3.25 -25.96 16.94
CA ARG A 262 4.50 -26.34 16.25
C ARG A 262 5.75 -25.63 16.81
N HIS A 263 5.58 -24.46 17.43
CA HIS A 263 6.65 -23.62 17.97
C HIS A 263 6.48 -23.39 19.48
N ALA A 264 6.09 -24.45 20.20
CA ALA A 264 5.70 -24.37 21.62
C ALA A 264 6.78 -23.73 22.52
N HIS A 265 8.06 -23.92 22.19
CA HIS A 265 9.17 -23.31 22.96
C HIS A 265 9.20 -21.78 22.85
N GLU A 266 8.87 -21.21 21.70
CA GLU A 266 8.87 -19.75 21.47
C GLU A 266 7.71 -19.05 22.16
N TYR A 267 6.58 -19.77 22.34
CA TYR A 267 5.34 -19.26 22.92
C TYR A 267 5.08 -19.75 24.37
N ALA A 268 6.09 -20.35 24.99
CA ALA A 268 6.00 -20.80 26.39
C ALA A 268 5.70 -19.61 27.32
N GLY A 269 4.56 -19.63 28.02
CA GLY A 269 4.11 -18.56 28.91
C GLY A 269 3.17 -17.53 28.29
N THR A 270 2.92 -17.54 26.98
CA THR A 270 1.92 -16.64 26.38
C THR A 270 0.50 -17.17 26.59
N GLY A 271 -0.35 -16.38 27.27
CA GLY A 271 -1.73 -16.76 27.58
C GLY A 271 -2.66 -16.81 26.35
N THR A 272 -3.85 -17.43 26.55
CA THR A 272 -4.91 -17.51 25.53
C THR A 272 -5.40 -16.13 25.07
N ALA A 273 -5.38 -15.13 25.95
CA ALA A 273 -5.75 -13.76 25.62
C ALA A 273 -4.84 -13.16 24.53
N ALA A 274 -3.52 -13.39 24.60
CA ALA A 274 -2.57 -12.94 23.59
C ALA A 274 -2.79 -13.65 22.24
N LEU A 275 -3.20 -14.93 22.25
CA LEU A 275 -3.57 -15.66 21.04
C LEU A 275 -4.81 -15.05 20.38
N VAL A 276 -5.86 -14.79 21.14
CA VAL A 276 -7.12 -14.22 20.63
C VAL A 276 -6.88 -12.81 20.11
N ARG A 277 -6.10 -11.99 20.83
CA ARG A 277 -5.72 -10.64 20.40
C ARG A 277 -4.96 -10.66 19.08
N SER A 278 -3.93 -11.49 18.94
CA SER A 278 -3.16 -11.64 17.70
C SER A 278 -4.03 -12.08 16.52
N ALA A 279 -4.92 -13.05 16.74
CA ALA A 279 -5.85 -13.51 15.72
C ALA A 279 -6.88 -12.44 15.34
N ALA A 280 -7.41 -11.69 16.30
CA ALA A 280 -8.33 -10.58 16.05
C ALA A 280 -7.68 -9.46 15.24
N VAL A 281 -6.42 -9.08 15.57
CA VAL A 281 -5.63 -8.11 14.79
C VAL A 281 -5.47 -8.61 13.35
N THR A 282 -5.02 -9.86 13.15
CA THR A 282 -4.83 -10.43 11.81
C THR A 282 -6.15 -10.52 11.03
N CYS A 283 -7.24 -10.87 11.70
CA CYS A 283 -8.58 -10.96 11.12
C CYS A 283 -9.06 -9.59 10.62
N LEU A 284 -9.04 -8.58 11.50
CA LEU A 284 -9.57 -7.24 11.21
C LEU A 284 -8.65 -6.42 10.31
N SER A 285 -7.36 -6.74 10.24
CA SER A 285 -6.41 -6.10 9.30
C SER A 285 -6.59 -6.55 7.84
N GLY A 286 -7.60 -7.35 7.52
CA GLY A 286 -7.97 -7.71 6.14
C GLY A 286 -9.38 -7.22 5.80
N PRO A 287 -9.65 -5.91 5.74
CA PRO A 287 -10.97 -5.41 5.35
C PRO A 287 -11.28 -5.75 3.90
N LYS A 288 -12.54 -5.64 3.53
CA LYS A 288 -12.98 -5.74 2.13
C LYS A 288 -12.80 -4.39 1.45
N GLY A 289 -12.56 -4.38 0.14
CA GLY A 289 -12.18 -3.12 -0.52
C GLY A 289 -12.56 -3.04 -1.99
N ALA A 290 -11.68 -2.41 -2.74
CA ALA A 290 -11.89 -2.04 -4.13
C ALA A 290 -12.19 -3.23 -5.06
N VAL A 291 -11.50 -4.35 -4.88
CA VAL A 291 -11.69 -5.56 -5.69
C VAL A 291 -13.10 -6.13 -5.50
N THR A 292 -13.58 -6.23 -4.25
CA THR A 292 -14.96 -6.66 -3.97
C THR A 292 -15.98 -5.79 -4.70
N LEU A 293 -15.82 -4.46 -4.67
CA LEU A 293 -16.72 -3.56 -5.37
C LEU A 293 -16.64 -3.72 -6.89
N SER A 294 -15.43 -3.79 -7.44
CA SER A 294 -15.22 -3.98 -8.87
C SER A 294 -15.94 -5.22 -9.38
N ILE A 295 -15.71 -6.36 -8.73
CA ILE A 295 -16.34 -7.63 -9.08
C ILE A 295 -17.87 -7.52 -9.01
N MET A 296 -18.42 -6.92 -7.96
CA MET A 296 -19.87 -6.76 -7.82
C MET A 296 -20.49 -5.85 -8.88
N LEU A 297 -19.74 -4.89 -9.41
CA LEU A 297 -20.22 -4.02 -10.49
C LEU A 297 -20.25 -4.74 -11.86
N THR A 298 -19.50 -5.83 -12.04
CA THR A 298 -19.54 -6.67 -13.26
C THR A 298 -20.75 -7.60 -13.31
N LEU A 299 -21.55 -7.73 -12.24
CA LEU A 299 -22.80 -8.50 -12.28
C LEU A 299 -23.62 -8.09 -13.52
N PRO A 300 -24.06 -9.05 -14.36
CA PRO A 300 -24.84 -8.75 -15.55
C PRO A 300 -26.17 -8.09 -15.20
N TYR A 301 -26.73 -7.32 -16.11
CA TYR A 301 -28.07 -6.75 -15.96
C TYR A 301 -29.17 -7.76 -16.28
N LEU A 302 -28.88 -8.68 -17.20
CA LEU A 302 -29.81 -9.68 -17.67
C LEU A 302 -29.24 -11.09 -17.51
N THR A 303 -30.11 -12.05 -17.32
CA THR A 303 -29.80 -13.49 -17.39
C THR A 303 -29.78 -13.98 -18.84
N ALA A 304 -29.39 -15.21 -19.08
CA ALA A 304 -29.39 -15.82 -20.41
C ALA A 304 -30.79 -15.82 -21.07
N ASP A 305 -31.86 -15.88 -20.27
CA ASP A 305 -33.26 -15.83 -20.71
C ASP A 305 -33.76 -14.41 -21.05
N GLY A 306 -32.89 -13.39 -20.93
CA GLY A 306 -33.27 -11.99 -21.13
C GLY A 306 -34.04 -11.36 -19.97
N THR A 307 -34.22 -12.06 -18.84
CA THR A 307 -34.84 -11.51 -17.63
C THR A 307 -33.81 -10.70 -16.83
N ALA A 308 -34.30 -9.81 -15.95
CA ALA A 308 -33.40 -9.05 -15.09
C ALA A 308 -32.65 -9.98 -14.11
N PHE A 309 -31.33 -9.70 -13.91
CA PHE A 309 -30.55 -10.46 -12.92
C PHE A 309 -31.16 -10.31 -11.52
N PRO A 310 -31.42 -11.43 -10.82
CA PRO A 310 -32.19 -11.40 -9.58
C PRO A 310 -31.45 -10.63 -8.48
N GLN A 311 -32.20 -9.71 -7.85
CA GLN A 311 -31.72 -8.93 -6.69
C GLN A 311 -30.39 -8.20 -6.88
N ARG A 312 -29.97 -7.89 -8.13
CA ARG A 312 -28.68 -7.26 -8.44
C ARG A 312 -28.38 -6.03 -7.57
N SER A 313 -29.34 -5.11 -7.45
CA SER A 313 -29.16 -3.88 -6.65
C SER A 313 -28.97 -4.17 -5.17
N LEU A 314 -29.72 -5.14 -4.62
CA LEU A 314 -29.60 -5.56 -3.24
C LEU A 314 -28.23 -6.18 -2.96
N LEU A 315 -27.74 -7.05 -3.85
CA LEU A 315 -26.43 -7.69 -3.71
C LEU A 315 -25.30 -6.65 -3.73
N ILE A 316 -25.34 -5.66 -4.63
CA ILE A 316 -24.36 -4.56 -4.68
C ILE A 316 -24.45 -3.72 -3.42
N PHE A 317 -25.65 -3.44 -2.90
CA PHE A 317 -25.83 -2.70 -1.66
C PHE A 317 -25.25 -3.45 -0.46
N VAL A 318 -25.54 -4.73 -0.31
CA VAL A 318 -25.01 -5.56 0.79
C VAL A 318 -23.48 -5.62 0.71
N ALA A 319 -22.90 -5.84 -0.49
CA ALA A 319 -21.44 -5.79 -0.67
C ALA A 319 -20.85 -4.46 -0.22
N SER A 320 -21.44 -3.34 -0.67
CA SER A 320 -21.01 -1.99 -0.33
C SER A 320 -21.06 -1.73 1.18
N GLY A 321 -22.12 -2.18 1.83
CA GLY A 321 -22.28 -2.09 3.28
C GLY A 321 -21.23 -2.92 4.04
N VAL A 322 -20.94 -4.14 3.59
CA VAL A 322 -19.89 -5.00 4.18
C VAL A 322 -18.52 -4.37 4.02
N ILE A 323 -18.22 -3.79 2.84
CA ILE A 323 -16.96 -3.05 2.61
C ILE A 323 -16.83 -1.92 3.64
N LEU A 324 -17.87 -1.08 3.75
CA LEU A 324 -17.86 0.05 4.67
C LEU A 324 -17.69 -0.40 6.13
N LEU A 325 -18.47 -1.39 6.59
CA LEU A 325 -18.38 -1.89 7.96
C LEU A 325 -17.02 -2.52 8.25
N THR A 326 -16.46 -3.33 7.35
CA THR A 326 -15.14 -3.94 7.56
C THR A 326 -14.02 -2.91 7.58
N LEU A 327 -14.09 -1.85 6.77
CA LEU A 327 -13.15 -0.72 6.81
C LEU A 327 -13.27 0.06 8.12
N LEU A 328 -14.50 0.33 8.59
CA LEU A 328 -14.70 1.00 9.89
C LEU A 328 -14.17 0.15 11.05
N LEU A 329 -14.46 -1.16 11.06
CA LEU A 329 -13.94 -2.08 12.07
C LEU A 329 -12.40 -2.09 12.05
N ALA A 330 -11.79 -2.15 10.86
CA ALA A 330 -10.34 -2.10 10.73
C ALA A 330 -9.77 -0.79 11.24
N ASN A 331 -10.33 0.35 10.83
CA ASN A 331 -9.81 1.67 11.17
C ASN A 331 -9.94 2.03 12.66
N PHE A 332 -11.01 1.59 13.32
CA PHE A 332 -11.25 1.97 14.72
C PHE A 332 -10.82 0.90 15.73
N ILE A 333 -10.93 -0.39 15.40
CA ILE A 333 -10.67 -1.47 16.37
C ILE A 333 -9.20 -1.92 16.29
N VAL A 334 -8.59 -2.00 15.11
CA VAL A 334 -7.22 -2.52 15.00
C VAL A 334 -6.20 -1.66 15.76
N PRO A 335 -6.22 -0.31 15.70
CA PRO A 335 -5.30 0.51 16.50
C PRO A 335 -5.45 0.32 18.01
N VAL A 336 -6.66 0.02 18.50
CA VAL A 336 -6.91 -0.27 19.92
C VAL A 336 -6.35 -1.64 20.31
N LEU A 337 -6.46 -2.64 19.43
CA LEU A 337 -5.96 -3.98 19.67
C LEU A 337 -4.45 -4.11 19.49
N ALA A 338 -3.87 -3.36 18.58
CA ALA A 338 -2.45 -3.39 18.25
C ALA A 338 -1.92 -1.96 18.17
N PRO A 339 -1.88 -1.23 19.31
CA PRO A 339 -1.28 0.09 19.33
C PRO A 339 0.19 -0.01 18.90
N ALA A 340 0.70 1.06 18.29
CA ALA A 340 2.11 1.16 17.98
C ALA A 340 2.90 0.97 19.27
N GLU A 341 3.53 -0.19 19.41
CA GLU A 341 4.45 -0.46 20.53
C GLU A 341 5.84 0.05 20.16
N ASP A 342 6.57 0.51 21.17
CA ASP A 342 8.00 0.76 21.04
C ASP A 342 8.70 -0.49 20.50
N THR A 343 9.53 -0.29 19.49
CA THR A 343 10.25 -1.34 18.77
C THR A 343 10.84 -2.37 19.72
N THR A 344 10.47 -3.64 19.57
CA THR A 344 11.05 -4.71 20.36
C THR A 344 12.57 -4.76 20.13
N GLU A 345 13.33 -5.17 21.14
CA GLU A 345 14.81 -5.26 21.09
C GLU A 345 15.30 -6.09 19.87
N ALA A 346 14.51 -7.04 19.42
CA ALA A 346 14.76 -7.84 18.22
C ALA A 346 14.63 -7.04 16.91
N ASP A 347 13.63 -6.14 16.80
CA ASP A 347 13.46 -5.25 15.65
C ASP A 347 14.57 -4.19 15.62
N ALA A 348 14.99 -3.69 16.77
CA ALA A 348 16.12 -2.79 16.89
C ALA A 348 17.46 -3.49 16.55
N ALA A 349 17.65 -4.74 16.94
CA ALA A 349 18.84 -5.53 16.57
C ALA A 349 18.89 -5.77 15.05
N LEU A 350 17.75 -6.07 14.43
CA LEU A 350 17.67 -6.25 12.99
C LEU A 350 17.85 -4.94 12.22
N ALA A 351 17.29 -3.83 12.71
CA ALA A 351 17.49 -2.51 12.12
C ALA A 351 18.99 -2.14 12.16
N ARG A 352 19.65 -2.40 13.30
CA ARG A 352 21.12 -2.22 13.45
C ARG A 352 21.91 -3.07 12.45
N ALA A 353 21.58 -4.36 12.30
CA ALA A 353 22.24 -5.24 11.34
C ALA A 353 22.04 -4.76 9.90
N ARG A 354 20.81 -4.37 9.53
CA ARG A 354 20.53 -3.77 8.22
C ARG A 354 21.30 -2.47 7.98
N ALA A 355 21.35 -1.59 8.97
CA ALA A 355 22.11 -0.35 8.88
C ALA A 355 23.62 -0.62 8.68
N GLN A 356 24.18 -1.62 9.35
CA GLN A 356 25.59 -2.03 9.15
C GLN A 356 25.84 -2.54 7.74
N ILE A 357 24.96 -3.40 7.21
CA ILE A 357 25.08 -3.93 5.84
C ILE A 357 25.00 -2.79 4.83
N LEU A 358 24.02 -1.89 4.97
CA LEU A 358 23.84 -0.76 4.05
C LEU A 358 25.04 0.19 4.09
N ARG A 359 25.64 0.43 5.26
CA ARG A 359 26.88 1.23 5.37
C ARG A 359 28.04 0.54 4.67
N ALA A 360 28.27 -0.75 4.93
CA ALA A 360 29.33 -1.50 4.27
C ALA A 360 29.20 -1.48 2.74
N VAL A 361 27.96 -1.61 2.21
CA VAL A 361 27.71 -1.52 0.77
C VAL A 361 28.00 -0.12 0.23
N ILE A 362 27.63 0.94 0.97
CA ILE A 362 27.90 2.33 0.57
C ILE A 362 29.42 2.59 0.52
N ASP A 363 30.16 2.13 1.52
CA ASP A 363 31.59 2.31 1.61
C ASP A 363 32.31 1.52 0.49
N GLU A 364 31.94 0.28 0.25
CA GLU A 364 32.50 -0.53 -0.84
C GLU A 364 32.20 0.05 -2.24
N LEU A 365 30.99 0.57 -2.45
CA LEU A 365 30.66 1.26 -3.70
C LEU A 365 31.47 2.55 -3.87
N ALA A 366 31.77 3.27 -2.79
CA ALA A 366 32.58 4.47 -2.83
C ALA A 366 34.05 4.17 -3.15
N GLU A 367 34.61 3.10 -2.58
CA GLU A 367 35.98 2.64 -2.81
C GLU A 367 36.20 2.10 -4.23
N ARG A 368 35.21 1.39 -4.79
CA ARG A 368 35.30 0.82 -6.14
C ARG A 368 34.92 1.80 -7.25
N ALA A 369 34.63 3.05 -6.95
CA ALA A 369 34.25 4.07 -7.93
C ALA A 369 35.42 4.43 -8.84
N THR A 370 35.33 4.09 -10.13
CA THR A 370 36.26 4.56 -11.16
C THR A 370 35.76 5.87 -11.80
N PRO A 371 36.63 6.64 -12.50
CA PRO A 371 36.18 7.84 -13.22
C PRO A 371 35.01 7.59 -14.17
N GLU A 372 34.94 6.42 -14.80
CA GLU A 372 33.90 6.03 -15.75
C GLU A 372 32.57 5.67 -15.06
N THR A 373 32.64 5.03 -13.88
CA THR A 373 31.45 4.60 -13.13
C THR A 373 30.97 5.61 -12.11
N ARG A 374 31.70 6.71 -11.89
CA ARG A 374 31.46 7.69 -10.82
C ARG A 374 30.03 8.26 -10.77
N ALA A 375 29.39 8.50 -11.92
CA ALA A 375 28.02 9.00 -11.99
C ALA A 375 27.00 7.94 -11.56
N ALA A 376 27.17 6.71 -12.02
CA ALA A 376 26.35 5.57 -11.68
C ALA A 376 26.48 5.19 -10.20
N THR A 377 27.72 5.16 -9.70
CA THR A 377 28.02 4.86 -8.30
C THR A 377 27.40 5.91 -7.37
N ARG A 378 27.43 7.20 -7.71
CA ARG A 378 26.74 8.24 -6.93
C ARG A 378 25.23 8.02 -6.84
N LEU A 379 24.59 7.61 -7.93
CA LEU A 379 23.15 7.30 -7.93
C LEU A 379 22.83 6.08 -7.05
N ALA A 380 23.64 5.03 -7.14
CA ALA A 380 23.51 3.84 -6.32
C ALA A 380 23.71 4.17 -4.82
N ILE A 381 24.79 4.90 -4.47
CA ILE A 381 25.05 5.34 -3.10
C ILE A 381 23.87 6.19 -2.57
N ARG A 382 23.28 7.04 -3.39
CA ARG A 382 22.11 7.85 -3.00
C ARG A 382 20.91 6.95 -2.65
N SER A 383 20.60 5.96 -3.47
CA SER A 383 19.52 5.00 -3.21
C SER A 383 19.76 4.19 -1.93
N TYR A 384 20.99 3.73 -1.71
CA TYR A 384 21.35 3.01 -0.48
C TYR A 384 21.33 3.91 0.75
N ARG A 385 21.71 5.19 0.64
CA ARG A 385 21.58 6.17 1.74
C ARG A 385 20.12 6.44 2.09
N GLU A 386 19.24 6.60 1.11
CA GLU A 386 17.80 6.75 1.35
C GLU A 386 17.20 5.54 2.09
N ARG A 387 17.67 4.33 1.78
CA ARG A 387 17.31 3.11 2.51
C ARG A 387 17.90 3.07 3.91
N LEU A 388 19.15 3.48 4.08
CA LEU A 388 19.80 3.56 5.39
C LEU A 388 19.07 4.54 6.30
N ASP A 389 18.71 5.71 5.78
CA ASP A 389 17.95 6.72 6.52
C ASP A 389 16.58 6.18 6.96
N SER A 390 15.92 5.38 6.09
CA SER A 390 14.64 4.75 6.45
C SER A 390 14.77 3.71 7.57
N VAL A 391 15.89 3.01 7.63
CA VAL A 391 16.17 2.04 8.69
C VAL A 391 16.52 2.76 10.00
N LEU A 392 17.26 3.86 9.94
CA LEU A 392 17.65 4.65 11.10
C LEU A 392 16.47 5.43 11.72
N GLU A 393 15.47 5.85 10.92
CA GLU A 393 14.23 6.44 11.44
C GLU A 393 13.44 5.47 12.33
N VAL A 394 13.52 4.18 12.06
CA VAL A 394 12.88 3.13 12.89
C VAL A 394 13.60 2.97 14.25
N GLU A 395 14.87 3.39 14.38
CA GLU A 395 15.64 3.27 15.62
C GLU A 395 15.42 4.42 16.63
N ALA A 396 14.94 5.57 16.17
CA ALA A 396 14.64 6.72 17.05
C ALA A 396 13.13 6.88 17.20
N SER A 397 12.64 7.17 18.40
CA SER A 397 11.21 7.43 18.59
C SER A 397 10.80 8.65 17.75
N ALA A 398 9.61 8.60 17.21
CA ALA A 398 9.06 9.69 16.42
C ALA A 398 9.04 11.03 17.16
N GLU A 399 8.88 10.96 18.45
CA GLU A 399 8.87 12.11 19.36
C GLU A 399 10.26 12.74 19.47
N THR A 400 11.29 11.95 19.68
CA THR A 400 12.69 12.40 19.72
C THR A 400 13.12 13.06 18.41
N VAL A 401 12.74 12.48 17.27
CA VAL A 401 13.05 13.04 15.94
C VAL A 401 12.31 14.36 15.73
N ARG A 402 11.04 14.43 16.12
CA ARG A 402 10.23 15.64 16.01
C ARG A 402 10.82 16.77 16.85
N ASP A 403 11.10 16.51 18.12
CA ASP A 403 11.60 17.53 19.05
C ASP A 403 12.94 18.09 18.61
N LEU A 404 13.84 17.23 18.12
CA LEU A 404 15.10 17.69 17.54
C LEU A 404 14.91 18.52 16.27
N ARG A 405 13.94 18.16 15.42
CA ARG A 405 13.64 18.96 14.21
C ARG A 405 13.10 20.34 14.55
N VAL A 406 12.20 20.43 15.53
CA VAL A 406 11.69 21.73 16.01
C VAL A 406 12.83 22.59 16.53
N ARG A 407 13.71 22.03 17.38
CA ARG A 407 14.89 22.75 17.91
C ARG A 407 15.83 23.23 16.80
N VAL A 408 16.07 22.43 15.77
CA VAL A 408 16.90 22.83 14.61
C VAL A 408 16.25 23.94 13.80
N ILE A 409 14.95 23.90 13.61
CA ILE A 409 14.22 24.98 12.91
C ILE A 409 14.27 26.26 13.73
N ASP A 410 14.13 26.21 15.06
CA ASP A 410 14.27 27.37 15.94
C ASP A 410 15.69 27.99 15.83
N GLU A 411 16.73 27.17 15.78
CA GLU A 411 18.10 27.62 15.55
C GLU A 411 18.30 28.27 14.16
N GLN A 412 17.66 27.72 13.13
CA GLN A 412 17.67 28.32 11.78
C GLN A 412 16.96 29.68 11.75
N ILE A 413 15.81 29.82 12.41
CA ILE A 413 15.07 31.08 12.53
C ILE A 413 15.92 32.12 13.26
N ALA A 414 16.52 31.75 14.39
CA ALA A 414 17.39 32.63 15.16
C ALA A 414 18.64 33.06 14.36
N PHE A 415 19.22 32.17 13.58
CA PHE A 415 20.35 32.46 12.70
C PHE A 415 19.95 33.47 11.60
N VAL A 416 18.84 33.24 10.91
CA VAL A 416 18.36 34.11 9.82
C VAL A 416 18.05 35.50 10.35
N SER A 417 17.40 35.59 11.52
CA SER A 417 17.11 36.87 12.19
C SER A 417 18.38 37.64 12.55
N ARG A 418 19.44 36.94 13.03
CA ARG A 418 20.75 37.56 13.29
C ARG A 418 21.41 38.07 12.01
N GLN A 419 21.36 37.31 10.92
CA GLN A 419 21.93 37.76 9.64
C GLN A 419 21.27 39.04 9.11
N ALA A 420 19.94 39.17 9.27
CA ALA A 420 19.22 40.40 8.95
C ALA A 420 19.62 41.57 9.88
N ALA A 421 19.69 41.35 11.19
CA ALA A 421 20.06 42.37 12.15
C ALA A 421 21.51 42.89 11.96
N GLU A 422 22.40 42.03 11.48
CA GLU A 422 23.80 42.37 11.13
C GLU A 422 23.98 42.97 9.73
N GLY A 423 22.90 43.16 8.96
CA GLY A 423 22.92 43.70 7.62
C GLY A 423 23.57 42.79 6.57
N ARG A 424 23.68 41.48 6.86
CA ARG A 424 24.27 40.45 5.96
C ARG A 424 23.22 39.75 5.09
N ALA A 425 21.95 40.00 5.34
CA ALA A 425 20.85 39.55 4.51
C ALA A 425 19.78 40.64 4.42
N ASP A 426 19.10 40.71 3.30
CA ASP A 426 17.96 41.62 3.14
C ASP A 426 16.87 41.32 4.15
N ALA A 427 16.37 42.35 4.84
CA ALA A 427 15.44 42.22 5.95
C ALA A 427 14.09 41.61 5.52
N GLU A 428 13.57 42.01 4.34
CA GLU A 428 12.31 41.48 3.80
C GLU A 428 12.46 40.01 3.41
N LEU A 429 13.60 39.66 2.82
CA LEU A 429 13.90 38.28 2.42
C LEU A 429 14.08 37.36 3.63
N ALA A 430 14.74 37.84 4.68
CA ALA A 430 14.94 37.14 5.94
C ALA A 430 13.60 36.91 6.67
N GLU A 431 12.72 37.91 6.69
CA GLU A 431 11.37 37.78 7.28
C GLU A 431 10.52 36.74 6.55
N ARG A 432 10.50 36.79 5.22
CA ARG A 432 9.81 35.78 4.39
C ARG A 432 10.36 34.37 4.59
N TYR A 433 11.66 34.23 4.71
CA TYR A 433 12.30 32.94 4.94
C TYR A 433 11.99 32.41 6.35
N SER A 434 12.05 33.27 7.38
CA SER A 434 11.68 32.92 8.74
C SER A 434 10.22 32.51 8.86
N ALA A 435 9.28 33.25 8.24
CA ALA A 435 7.87 32.88 8.18
C ALA A 435 7.65 31.49 7.54
N ALA A 436 8.42 31.14 6.52
CA ALA A 436 8.37 29.82 5.91
C ALA A 436 8.88 28.71 6.85
N LEU A 437 9.92 28.97 7.63
CA LEU A 437 10.43 28.06 8.65
C LEU A 437 9.42 27.91 9.82
N GLU A 438 8.75 28.97 10.23
CA GLU A 438 7.68 28.93 11.26
C GLU A 438 6.49 28.08 10.81
N GLN A 439 6.08 28.18 9.55
CA GLN A 439 5.05 27.29 9.00
C GLN A 439 5.50 25.82 9.02
N LEU A 440 6.75 25.57 8.71
CA LEU A 440 7.31 24.23 8.77
C LEU A 440 7.35 23.71 10.21
N ARG A 441 7.74 24.55 11.18
CA ARG A 441 7.72 24.25 12.61
C ARG A 441 6.33 23.87 13.09
N GLY A 442 5.31 24.72 12.79
CA GLY A 442 3.93 24.45 13.16
C GLY A 442 3.39 23.15 12.56
N ALA A 443 3.82 22.79 11.36
CA ALA A 443 3.46 21.51 10.76
C ALA A 443 4.05 20.30 11.52
N TYR A 444 5.20 20.44 12.17
CA TYR A 444 5.75 19.40 13.05
C TYR A 444 5.06 19.32 14.41
N GLU A 445 4.63 20.45 14.97
CA GLU A 445 3.95 20.51 16.27
C GLU A 445 2.52 19.94 16.22
N LEU A 446 1.79 20.15 15.10
CA LEU A 446 0.38 19.74 14.96
C LEU A 446 0.16 18.26 14.64
N HIS A 447 1.18 17.51 14.18
CA HIS A 447 1.01 16.15 13.70
C HIS A 447 1.66 15.12 14.62
N HIS A 448 0.84 14.37 15.35
CA HIS A 448 1.25 13.29 16.27
C HIS A 448 1.56 11.94 15.57
N GLY A 449 1.58 11.87 14.23
CA GLY A 449 1.78 10.62 13.47
C GLY A 449 2.92 10.67 12.46
N VAL A 450 3.78 9.66 12.46
CA VAL A 450 5.07 9.59 11.76
C VAL A 450 5.00 9.20 10.28
N SER A 451 3.92 8.62 9.81
CA SER A 451 3.83 8.00 8.49
C SER A 451 3.25 8.92 7.42
N GLY A 452 4.06 9.33 6.53
CA GLY A 452 3.77 10.23 5.41
C GLY A 452 4.60 11.51 5.43
N GLY A 453 5.47 11.68 6.41
CA GLY A 453 6.23 12.91 6.64
C GLY A 453 7.15 13.30 5.48
N ARG A 454 7.85 12.35 4.83
CA ARG A 454 8.84 12.68 3.78
C ARG A 454 8.21 13.20 2.49
N ALA A 455 7.18 12.56 1.98
CA ALA A 455 6.53 13.00 0.75
C ALA A 455 5.79 14.32 0.96
N ARG A 456 5.08 14.46 2.08
CA ARG A 456 4.41 15.72 2.48
C ARG A 456 5.42 16.81 2.81
N ARG A 457 6.53 16.48 3.47
CA ARG A 457 7.63 17.39 3.75
C ARG A 457 8.32 17.87 2.47
N ARG A 458 8.68 16.97 1.53
CA ARG A 458 9.20 17.36 0.21
C ARG A 458 8.22 18.26 -0.53
N ALA A 459 6.93 17.94 -0.50
CA ALA A 459 5.88 18.76 -1.12
C ALA A 459 5.70 20.11 -0.40
N HIS A 460 5.88 20.17 0.91
CA HIS A 460 5.78 21.42 1.68
C HIS A 460 7.03 22.28 1.48
N VAL A 461 8.22 21.71 1.61
CA VAL A 461 9.50 22.40 1.31
C VAL A 461 9.54 22.87 -0.15
N MET A 462 9.08 22.06 -1.11
CA MET A 462 8.96 22.50 -2.51
C MET A 462 7.90 23.58 -2.72
N ARG A 463 6.79 23.57 -2.00
CA ARG A 463 5.76 24.64 -2.06
C ARG A 463 6.30 25.94 -1.48
N VAL A 464 6.93 25.87 -0.31
CA VAL A 464 7.55 27.02 0.33
C VAL A 464 8.68 27.61 -0.54
N SER A 465 9.57 26.79 -1.05
CA SER A 465 10.64 27.24 -1.95
C SER A 465 10.14 27.75 -3.30
N ARG A 466 8.98 27.24 -3.78
CA ARG A 466 8.34 27.74 -5.01
C ARG A 466 7.59 29.06 -4.77
N ALA A 467 6.94 29.21 -3.62
CA ALA A 467 6.27 30.45 -3.22
C ALA A 467 7.27 31.58 -3.01
N LEU A 468 8.41 31.29 -2.37
CA LEU A 468 9.50 32.25 -2.18
C LEU A 468 10.14 32.68 -3.52
N ARG A 469 10.25 31.79 -4.51
CA ARG A 469 10.86 32.07 -5.83
C ARG A 469 9.92 32.70 -6.84
N GLY A 470 8.62 32.42 -6.75
CA GLY A 470 7.64 32.89 -7.75
C GLY A 470 7.42 34.39 -7.77
N GLN A 471 7.86 35.10 -6.73
CA GLN A 471 7.72 36.56 -6.58
C GLN A 471 9.06 37.32 -6.60
N ALA A 472 10.20 36.62 -6.72
CA ALA A 472 11.52 37.22 -6.60
C ALA A 472 12.18 37.45 -7.97
N GLY A 473 12.84 38.59 -8.17
CA GLY A 473 13.72 38.88 -9.29
C GLY A 473 14.97 37.99 -9.27
N GLU A 474 15.79 38.04 -10.36
CA GLU A 474 16.99 37.17 -10.48
C GLU A 474 18.00 37.39 -9.34
N GLU A 475 18.21 38.63 -8.95
CA GLU A 475 19.13 39.03 -7.88
C GLU A 475 18.63 38.53 -6.50
N GLN A 476 17.34 38.70 -6.21
CA GLN A 476 16.71 38.18 -4.98
C GLN A 476 16.70 36.65 -4.90
N ARG A 477 16.65 35.94 -6.05
CA ARG A 477 16.76 34.46 -6.07
C ARG A 477 18.15 34.00 -5.70
N HIS A 478 19.19 34.73 -6.12
CA HIS A 478 20.57 34.41 -5.76
C HIS A 478 20.81 34.62 -4.27
N GLU A 479 20.38 35.74 -3.72
CA GLU A 479 20.48 36.05 -2.30
C GLU A 479 19.69 35.07 -1.42
N LEU A 480 18.47 34.72 -1.81
CA LEU A 480 17.67 33.68 -1.14
C LEU A 480 18.39 32.32 -1.15
N ALA A 481 19.04 31.96 -2.25
CA ALA A 481 19.78 30.70 -2.33
C ALA A 481 21.03 30.71 -1.43
N GLU A 482 21.67 31.86 -1.27
CA GLU A 482 22.80 32.02 -0.33
C GLU A 482 22.35 31.96 1.11
N LEU A 483 21.28 32.66 1.47
CA LEU A 483 20.67 32.62 2.79
C LEU A 483 20.22 31.21 3.17
N HIS A 484 19.57 30.51 2.24
CA HIS A 484 19.18 29.10 2.42
C HIS A 484 20.39 28.20 2.68
N ARG A 485 21.47 28.34 1.88
CA ARG A 485 22.70 27.56 2.06
C ARG A 485 23.37 27.86 3.41
N ALA A 486 23.34 29.11 3.84
CA ALA A 486 23.88 29.51 5.14
C ALA A 486 23.05 28.93 6.31
N ALA A 487 21.73 28.97 6.23
CA ALA A 487 20.82 28.40 7.21
C ALA A 487 20.94 26.86 7.29
N GLU A 488 21.09 26.17 6.16
CA GLU A 488 21.30 24.72 6.12
C GLU A 488 22.66 24.32 6.73
N ARG A 489 23.73 25.10 6.50
CA ARG A 489 25.04 24.89 7.15
C ARG A 489 24.94 25.09 8.65
N HIS A 490 24.29 26.18 9.08
CA HIS A 490 24.08 26.45 10.51
C HIS A 490 23.31 25.33 11.20
N ALA A 491 22.31 24.73 10.56
CA ALA A 491 21.58 23.58 11.09
C ALA A 491 22.48 22.35 11.35
N VAL A 492 23.44 22.08 10.44
CA VAL A 492 24.41 20.99 10.62
C VAL A 492 25.36 21.29 11.77
N ASP A 493 25.83 22.54 11.87
CA ASP A 493 26.75 22.96 12.93
C ASP A 493 26.08 22.96 14.30
N ALA A 494 24.84 23.42 14.39
CA ALA A 494 24.03 23.39 15.61
C ALA A 494 23.79 21.94 16.12
N LEU A 495 23.43 21.01 15.21
CA LEU A 495 23.27 19.60 15.55
C LEU A 495 24.59 18.96 16.04
N THR A 496 25.71 19.38 15.47
CA THR A 496 27.04 18.90 15.86
C THR A 496 27.43 19.45 17.25
N ALA A 497 27.15 20.72 17.49
CA ALA A 497 27.41 21.37 18.80
C ALA A 497 26.55 20.75 19.92
N MET A 498 25.27 20.47 19.66
CA MET A 498 24.38 19.84 20.64
C MET A 498 24.75 18.37 20.93
N SER A 499 25.57 17.72 20.10
CA SER A 499 25.82 16.27 20.20
C SER A 499 26.40 15.80 21.54
N GLY A 500 27.09 16.67 22.30
CA GLY A 500 27.64 16.38 23.61
C GLY A 500 26.60 16.26 24.73
N GLU A 501 25.47 16.95 24.61
CA GLU A 501 24.39 17.00 25.59
C GLU A 501 23.26 15.98 25.32
N LEU A 502 23.30 15.32 24.18
CA LEU A 502 22.23 14.42 23.70
C LEU A 502 22.42 13.00 24.25
N THR A 503 21.30 12.33 24.53
CA THR A 503 21.28 10.89 24.81
C THR A 503 21.70 10.10 23.56
N ASP A 504 21.98 8.81 23.68
CA ASP A 504 22.38 7.98 22.54
C ASP A 504 21.31 7.90 21.44
N GLU A 505 20.04 7.90 21.81
CA GLU A 505 18.90 7.95 20.88
C GLU A 505 18.85 9.30 20.17
N GLN A 506 18.92 10.39 20.91
CA GLN A 506 18.94 11.75 20.35
C GLN A 506 20.16 11.98 19.46
N ARG A 507 21.32 11.42 19.78
CA ARG A 507 22.52 11.47 18.92
C ARG A 507 22.32 10.73 17.60
N ARG A 508 21.56 9.63 17.60
CA ARG A 508 21.20 8.93 16.35
C ARG A 508 20.26 9.78 15.49
N ALA A 509 19.22 10.34 16.09
CA ALA A 509 18.28 11.25 15.41
C ALA A 509 19.00 12.50 14.88
N ALA A 510 19.89 13.10 15.65
CA ALA A 510 20.67 14.27 15.24
C ALA A 510 21.58 13.96 14.02
N ARG A 511 22.23 12.81 13.99
CA ARG A 511 23.05 12.36 12.84
C ARG A 511 22.22 12.20 11.58
N MET A 512 21.01 11.66 11.71
CA MET A 512 20.07 11.50 10.59
C MET A 512 19.63 12.85 10.05
N ILE A 513 19.18 13.76 10.93
CA ILE A 513 18.74 15.11 10.54
C ILE A 513 19.89 15.90 9.91
N ALA A 514 21.11 15.82 10.46
CA ALA A 514 22.30 16.44 9.87
C ALA A 514 22.65 15.87 8.48
N GLY A 515 22.42 14.58 8.26
CA GLY A 515 22.55 13.93 6.94
C GLY A 515 21.59 14.51 5.90
N GLU A 516 20.35 14.77 6.28
CA GLU A 516 19.34 15.40 5.41
C GLU A 516 19.77 16.84 5.02
N HIS A 517 20.19 17.64 5.99
CA HIS A 517 20.66 19.02 5.71
C HIS A 517 21.91 19.05 4.83
N ARG A 518 22.86 18.12 5.02
CA ARG A 518 24.03 17.97 4.12
C ARG A 518 23.62 17.58 2.70
N ALA A 519 22.62 16.71 2.55
CA ALA A 519 22.09 16.33 1.24
C ALA A 519 21.43 17.53 0.52
N HIS A 520 20.70 18.38 1.24
CA HIS A 520 20.14 19.63 0.70
C HIS A 520 21.24 20.60 0.25
N LEU A 521 22.28 20.76 1.06
CA LEU A 521 23.44 21.57 0.68
C LEU A 521 24.11 21.06 -0.59
N ALA A 522 24.33 19.75 -0.71
CA ALA A 522 24.93 19.15 -1.89
C ALA A 522 24.08 19.35 -3.16
N MET A 523 22.75 19.29 -3.04
CA MET A 523 21.82 19.55 -4.16
C MET A 523 21.84 21.02 -4.58
N SER A 524 21.91 21.95 -3.63
CA SER A 524 21.96 23.39 -3.91
C SER A 524 23.27 23.83 -4.58
N LEU A 525 24.37 23.08 -4.39
CA LEU A 525 25.67 23.34 -5.00
C LEU A 525 25.80 22.75 -6.41
N SER A 526 24.99 21.74 -6.76
CA SER A 526 25.05 21.07 -8.08
C SER A 526 24.19 21.71 -9.16
N GLY A 527 23.59 22.89 -8.91
CA GLY A 527 22.76 23.61 -9.89
C GLY A 527 21.40 22.94 -10.17
N GLY A 528 20.98 22.01 -9.34
CA GLY A 528 19.73 21.25 -9.44
C GLY A 528 18.54 21.94 -8.75
N TYR A 529 18.32 23.22 -9.08
CA TYR A 529 17.10 23.93 -8.68
C TYR A 529 16.49 24.60 -9.91
#